data_662edcec84233fb4dac38a98d28dccd3
#
_entry.id   662edcec84233fb4dac38a98d28dccd3
#
_cell.length_a   1.000
_cell.length_b   1.000
_cell.length_c   1.000
_cell.angle_alpha   90.00
_cell.angle_beta   90.00
_cell.angle_gamma   90.00
#
_symmetry.space_group_name_H-M   'P 1'
#
loop_
_entity.id
_entity.type
_entity.pdbx_description
1 polymer ?
#
loop_
_entity_poly.entity_id
_entity_poly.type
_entity_poly.pdbx_seq_one_letter_code
_entity_poly.pdbx_strand_id
1 'polypeptide(L)'
;MIDECITVAKMFNGDMVLAKNRDRNYRPRLKIVRDVTSYGIEICYIVDVDTDWTEGMNNLGIGVVNSALFVKRDEKDYSKKKKTKAPSKDGVRVREALGKGTFQDCVRSLAVYHGGIKGHTLVGNGKKLVAIENTSRTKPVIKVKDLNKEPIVRTNHGIEHPEQGYQQGNDKLSSELRMVNALNVTHQTGDWRNLLPNFYRHRQDKGPKYDLVRAQNKLWTSSQVVMNLKQKEIILYLVPGQVKFVGVENNLPKGYKPKLSFRVLKYSKNPEDKYGGNKS
;
A
#
# COMPACT_ATOMS: atom_id res chain seq x y z
N MET A 1 -6.02 -15.93 2.12
CA MET A 1 -5.50 -14.71 2.75
C MET A 1 -6.32 -13.56 2.23
N ILE A 2 -6.76 -12.69 3.11
CA ILE A 2 -7.49 -11.49 2.77
C ILE A 2 -6.49 -10.33 2.90
N ASP A 3 -6.33 -9.57 1.82
CA ASP A 3 -5.45 -8.42 1.75
C ASP A 3 -6.31 -7.20 1.47
N GLU A 4 -6.65 -6.46 2.51
CA GLU A 4 -7.30 -5.17 2.37
C GLU A 4 -6.31 -4.05 2.67
N CYS A 5 -6.44 -2.95 1.96
CA CYS A 5 -5.50 -1.83 2.10
C CYS A 5 -6.22 -0.51 1.86
N ILE A 6 -5.62 0.57 2.37
CA ILE A 6 -5.89 1.93 1.91
C ILE A 6 -4.59 2.45 1.33
N THR A 7 -4.63 3.00 0.11
CA THR A 7 -3.51 3.74 -0.47
C THR A 7 -3.89 5.19 -0.70
N VAL A 8 -2.94 6.08 -0.49
CA VAL A 8 -3.12 7.53 -0.57
C VAL A 8 -2.00 8.15 -1.35
N ALA A 9 -2.33 9.18 -2.14
CA ALA A 9 -1.37 10.12 -2.71
C ALA A 9 -1.86 11.55 -2.45
N LYS A 10 -0.97 12.44 -1.97
CA LYS A 10 -1.25 13.86 -1.72
C LYS A 10 0.01 14.71 -1.89
N MET A 11 -0.20 15.96 -2.30
CA MET A 11 0.84 17.00 -2.23
C MET A 11 0.82 17.64 -0.84
N PHE A 12 1.98 17.72 -0.19
CA PHE A 12 2.21 18.42 1.07
C PHE A 12 3.30 19.46 0.85
N ASN A 13 2.92 20.74 0.78
CA ASN A 13 3.87 21.85 0.58
C ASN A 13 4.84 21.63 -0.59
N GLY A 14 4.34 21.14 -1.72
CA GLY A 14 5.12 20.83 -2.91
C GLY A 14 5.88 19.50 -2.89
N ASP A 15 5.68 18.68 -1.87
CA ASP A 15 6.22 17.32 -1.78
C ASP A 15 5.12 16.30 -2.06
N MET A 16 5.31 15.44 -3.06
CA MET A 16 4.41 14.32 -3.30
C MET A 16 4.67 13.21 -2.29
N VAL A 17 3.60 12.79 -1.64
CA VAL A 17 3.61 11.73 -0.63
C VAL A 17 2.70 10.59 -1.08
N LEU A 18 3.22 9.37 -1.00
CA LEU A 18 2.45 8.15 -1.11
C LEU A 18 2.36 7.48 0.26
N ALA A 19 1.18 6.97 0.60
CA ALA A 19 1.00 6.26 1.86
C ALA A 19 0.11 5.02 1.69
N LYS A 20 0.25 4.07 2.62
CA LYS A 20 -0.53 2.84 2.61
C LYS A 20 -0.77 2.32 4.03
N ASN A 21 -2.01 1.91 4.30
CA ASN A 21 -2.37 0.98 5.36
C ASN A 21 -2.37 -0.43 4.81
N ARG A 22 -1.76 -1.36 5.55
CA ARG A 22 -1.72 -2.77 5.19
C ARG A 22 -2.58 -3.57 6.17
N ASP A 23 -3.75 -4.04 5.73
CA ASP A 23 -4.65 -4.86 6.52
C ASP A 23 -4.49 -6.34 6.14
N ARG A 24 -4.40 -7.21 7.16
CA ARG A 24 -4.12 -8.63 7.00
C ARG A 24 -4.96 -9.46 7.96
N ASN A 25 -5.24 -10.70 7.56
CA ASN A 25 -5.81 -11.73 8.42
C ASN A 25 -4.78 -12.74 8.93
N TYR A 26 -3.51 -12.36 8.87
CA TYR A 26 -2.37 -13.09 9.39
C TYR A 26 -1.31 -12.09 9.85
N ARG A 27 -0.39 -12.52 10.71
CA ARG A 27 0.73 -11.70 11.18
C ARG A 27 1.88 -11.73 10.18
N PRO A 28 2.03 -10.71 9.30
CA PRO A 28 3.06 -10.70 8.28
C PRO A 28 4.45 -10.57 8.87
N ARG A 29 5.45 -11.10 8.18
CA ARG A 29 6.86 -10.88 8.44
C ARG A 29 7.38 -9.83 7.48
N LEU A 30 7.67 -8.63 7.97
CA LEU A 30 8.13 -7.53 7.15
C LEU A 30 9.63 -7.35 7.21
N LYS A 31 10.23 -7.11 6.05
CA LYS A 31 11.63 -6.77 5.85
C LYS A 31 11.73 -5.48 5.05
N ILE A 32 12.69 -4.63 5.37
CA ILE A 32 13.15 -3.55 4.48
C ILE A 32 14.35 -4.08 3.71
N VAL A 33 14.35 -3.86 2.40
CA VAL A 33 15.47 -4.22 1.53
C VAL A 33 15.96 -2.97 0.82
N ARG A 34 17.28 -2.79 0.80
CA ARG A 34 17.98 -1.79 -0.01
C ARG A 34 18.86 -2.49 -1.01
N ASP A 35 18.78 -2.07 -2.25
CA ASP A 35 19.52 -2.69 -3.34
C ASP A 35 19.91 -1.63 -4.37
N VAL A 36 20.89 -1.96 -5.21
CA VAL A 36 21.27 -1.15 -6.36
C VAL A 36 21.20 -2.03 -7.60
N THR A 37 20.39 -1.60 -8.57
CA THR A 37 20.29 -2.31 -9.84
C THR A 37 21.58 -2.23 -10.64
N SER A 38 21.73 -3.07 -11.67
CA SER A 38 22.85 -3.01 -12.62
C SER A 38 23.00 -1.66 -13.33
N TYR A 39 21.94 -0.85 -13.34
CA TYR A 39 21.94 0.52 -13.90
C TYR A 39 22.26 1.61 -12.84
N GLY A 40 22.70 1.24 -11.65
CA GLY A 40 23.06 2.18 -10.59
C GLY A 40 21.85 2.85 -9.92
N ILE A 41 20.64 2.34 -10.08
CA ILE A 41 19.43 2.84 -9.44
C ILE A 41 19.32 2.19 -8.08
N GLU A 42 19.39 3.00 -7.01
CA GLU A 42 19.10 2.55 -5.64
C GLU A 42 17.59 2.40 -5.48
N ILE A 43 17.18 1.24 -4.97
CA ILE A 43 15.80 0.94 -4.60
C ILE A 43 15.74 0.64 -3.10
N CYS A 44 14.68 1.14 -2.44
CA CYS A 44 14.37 0.80 -1.05
C CYS A 44 12.89 0.40 -0.98
N TYR A 45 12.62 -0.80 -0.46
CA TYR A 45 11.28 -1.32 -0.43
C TYR A 45 11.01 -2.14 0.83
N ILE A 46 9.73 -2.18 1.21
CA ILE A 46 9.21 -3.06 2.25
C ILE A 46 8.62 -4.29 1.55
N VAL A 47 9.01 -5.48 2.00
CA VAL A 47 8.48 -6.75 1.52
C VAL A 47 7.87 -7.55 2.66
N ASP A 48 6.70 -8.11 2.41
CA ASP A 48 6.11 -9.17 3.22
C ASP A 48 6.72 -10.50 2.78
N VAL A 49 7.57 -11.06 3.63
CA VAL A 49 8.35 -12.29 3.31
C VAL A 49 7.44 -13.50 3.05
N ASP A 50 6.23 -13.49 3.60
CA ASP A 50 5.29 -14.61 3.47
C ASP A 50 4.51 -14.60 2.14
N THR A 51 4.33 -13.42 1.54
CA THR A 51 3.51 -13.24 0.33
C THR A 51 4.23 -12.58 -0.82
N ASP A 52 5.45 -12.11 -0.60
CA ASP A 52 6.24 -11.28 -1.52
C ASP A 52 5.59 -9.95 -1.91
N TRP A 53 4.54 -9.53 -1.20
CA TRP A 53 3.88 -8.25 -1.46
C TRP A 53 4.81 -7.08 -1.12
N THR A 54 4.98 -6.16 -2.07
CA THR A 54 6.01 -5.12 -1.99
C THR A 54 5.44 -3.72 -2.26
N GLU A 55 5.94 -2.73 -1.56
CA GLU A 55 5.87 -1.30 -1.88
C GLU A 55 7.21 -0.63 -1.59
N GLY A 56 7.50 0.48 -2.27
CA GLY A 56 8.79 1.16 -2.09
C GLY A 56 9.02 2.32 -3.04
N MET A 57 10.23 2.81 -3.06
CA MET A 57 10.67 3.89 -3.94
C MET A 57 12.12 3.71 -4.38
N ASN A 58 12.50 4.46 -5.42
CA ASN A 58 13.88 4.54 -5.89
C ASN A 58 14.50 5.93 -5.69
N ASN A 59 15.82 6.03 -5.87
CA ASN A 59 16.57 7.27 -5.70
C ASN A 59 16.29 8.35 -6.78
N LEU A 60 15.52 8.02 -7.81
CA LEU A 60 15.00 8.98 -8.77
C LEU A 60 13.70 9.66 -8.28
N GLY A 61 13.23 9.29 -7.08
CA GLY A 61 11.98 9.78 -6.51
C GLY A 61 10.73 9.12 -7.08
N ILE A 62 10.85 7.95 -7.71
CA ILE A 62 9.71 7.17 -8.16
C ILE A 62 9.26 6.26 -7.02
N GLY A 63 8.00 6.38 -6.59
CA GLY A 63 7.40 5.55 -5.56
C GLY A 63 6.21 4.76 -6.07
N VAL A 64 5.97 3.59 -5.47
CA VAL A 64 4.87 2.68 -5.80
C VAL A 64 4.20 2.19 -4.53
N VAL A 65 2.88 2.35 -4.46
CA VAL A 65 2.00 1.69 -3.47
C VAL A 65 0.82 1.05 -4.18
N ASN A 66 0.30 -0.03 -3.61
CA ASN A 66 -0.80 -0.77 -4.21
C ASN A 66 -1.81 -1.25 -3.16
N SER A 67 -3.05 -1.49 -3.59
CA SER A 67 -4.12 -2.12 -2.81
C SER A 67 -4.81 -3.19 -3.65
N ALA A 68 -5.15 -4.31 -3.04
CA ALA A 68 -5.85 -5.37 -3.73
C ALA A 68 -7.26 -4.93 -4.14
N LEU A 69 -7.69 -5.32 -5.33
CA LEU A 69 -9.08 -5.26 -5.76
C LEU A 69 -9.71 -6.63 -5.55
N PHE A 70 -10.77 -6.69 -4.74
CA PHE A 70 -11.46 -7.95 -4.54
C PHE A 70 -12.30 -8.28 -5.78
N VAL A 71 -11.80 -9.19 -6.59
CA VAL A 71 -12.58 -9.77 -7.69
C VAL A 71 -13.23 -11.04 -7.17
N LYS A 72 -14.57 -11.12 -7.22
CA LYS A 72 -15.28 -12.39 -6.97
C LYS A 72 -14.65 -13.47 -7.85
N ARG A 73 -14.07 -14.49 -7.24
CA ARG A 73 -13.62 -15.67 -7.98
C ARG A 73 -14.86 -16.42 -8.44
N ASP A 74 -14.91 -16.78 -9.71
CA ASP A 74 -15.93 -17.71 -10.17
C ASP A 74 -15.82 -19.00 -9.36
N GLU A 75 -16.94 -19.58 -8.94
CA GLU A 75 -16.99 -20.82 -8.15
C GLU A 75 -16.19 -21.97 -8.79
N LYS A 76 -16.05 -21.95 -10.12
CA LYS A 76 -15.22 -22.88 -10.89
C LYS A 76 -13.71 -22.77 -10.60
N ASP A 77 -13.23 -21.63 -10.10
CA ASP A 77 -11.83 -21.43 -9.70
C ASP A 77 -11.53 -22.01 -8.32
N TYR A 78 -12.54 -22.23 -7.49
CA TYR A 78 -12.36 -22.80 -6.13
C TYR A 78 -12.04 -24.30 -6.16
N SER A 79 -12.57 -25.05 -7.15
CA SER A 79 -12.43 -26.50 -7.22
C SER A 79 -11.04 -26.98 -7.65
N LYS A 80 -10.21 -26.12 -8.26
CA LYS A 80 -8.92 -26.50 -8.87
C LYS A 80 -7.66 -26.11 -8.10
N LYS A 81 -7.75 -25.40 -6.97
CA LYS A 81 -6.54 -24.91 -6.26
C LYS A 81 -6.47 -25.31 -4.80
N LYS A 82 -6.33 -26.60 -4.56
CA LYS A 82 -5.77 -27.14 -3.30
C LYS A 82 -4.24 -27.31 -3.38
N LYS A 83 -3.53 -26.68 -4.29
CA LYS A 83 -2.07 -26.89 -4.45
C LYS A 83 -1.32 -25.56 -4.37
N THR A 84 -0.42 -25.54 -3.38
CA THR A 84 0.75 -24.65 -3.20
C THR A 84 0.58 -23.22 -3.69
N LYS A 85 0.42 -22.29 -2.74
CA LYS A 85 0.50 -20.86 -3.02
C LYS A 85 1.94 -20.54 -3.46
N ALA A 86 2.18 -20.52 -4.75
CA ALA A 86 3.35 -19.82 -5.25
C ALA A 86 3.27 -18.36 -4.78
N PRO A 87 4.37 -17.76 -4.30
CA PRO A 87 4.42 -16.34 -3.96
C PRO A 87 3.83 -15.51 -5.08
N SER A 88 3.09 -14.45 -4.74
CA SER A 88 2.57 -13.54 -5.74
C SER A 88 3.73 -12.94 -6.52
N LYS A 89 3.66 -12.95 -7.86
CA LYS A 89 4.63 -12.25 -8.71
C LYS A 89 4.51 -10.73 -8.62
N ASP A 90 3.54 -10.22 -7.87
CA ASP A 90 3.22 -8.79 -7.77
C ASP A 90 4.35 -8.01 -7.10
N GLY A 91 4.97 -8.56 -6.06
CA GLY A 91 6.13 -7.94 -5.43
C GLY A 91 7.36 -7.90 -6.33
N VAL A 92 7.61 -8.96 -7.09
CA VAL A 92 8.69 -8.97 -8.11
C VAL A 92 8.47 -7.84 -9.11
N ARG A 93 7.23 -7.66 -9.61
CA ARG A 93 6.89 -6.60 -10.56
C ARG A 93 7.13 -5.20 -10.01
N VAL A 94 6.79 -4.97 -8.74
CA VAL A 94 7.06 -3.68 -8.09
C VAL A 94 8.56 -3.42 -8.02
N ARG A 95 9.36 -4.41 -7.63
CA ARG A 95 10.82 -4.26 -7.55
C ARG A 95 11.44 -4.00 -8.93
N GLU A 96 11.03 -4.76 -9.95
CA GLU A 96 11.47 -4.56 -11.34
C GLU A 96 11.06 -3.17 -11.87
N ALA A 97 9.85 -2.71 -11.55
CA ALA A 97 9.37 -1.39 -11.93
C ALA A 97 10.17 -0.27 -11.26
N LEU A 98 10.48 -0.39 -9.97
CA LEU A 98 11.32 0.57 -9.24
C LEU A 98 12.76 0.60 -9.77
N GLY A 99 13.23 -0.49 -10.36
CA GLY A 99 14.53 -0.57 -11.02
C GLY A 99 14.61 0.09 -12.39
N LYS A 100 13.50 0.64 -12.93
CA LYS A 100 13.50 1.34 -14.22
C LYS A 100 14.07 2.75 -14.12
N GLY A 101 14.80 3.16 -15.17
CA GLY A 101 15.45 4.47 -15.24
C GLY A 101 14.51 5.64 -15.49
N THR A 102 13.28 5.39 -15.92
CA THR A 102 12.29 6.45 -16.19
C THR A 102 10.94 6.17 -15.53
N PHE A 103 10.20 7.23 -15.25
CA PHE A 103 8.84 7.13 -14.73
C PHE A 103 7.90 6.40 -15.69
N GLN A 104 8.03 6.67 -16.98
CA GLN A 104 7.22 6.04 -18.03
C GLN A 104 7.45 4.54 -18.09
N ASP A 105 8.69 4.08 -18.01
CA ASP A 105 9.01 2.65 -18.03
C ASP A 105 8.54 1.95 -16.75
N CYS A 106 8.63 2.63 -15.59
CA CYS A 106 8.04 2.14 -14.34
C CYS A 106 6.52 1.93 -14.49
N VAL A 107 5.79 2.94 -14.97
CA VAL A 107 4.34 2.85 -15.20
C VAL A 107 4.02 1.74 -16.20
N ARG A 108 4.75 1.69 -17.31
CA ARG A 108 4.52 0.70 -18.38
C ARG A 108 4.73 -0.73 -17.90
N SER A 109 5.72 -0.97 -17.03
CA SER A 109 5.97 -2.30 -16.47
C SER A 109 4.93 -2.75 -15.42
N LEU A 110 4.19 -1.81 -14.80
CA LEU A 110 3.10 -2.10 -13.86
C LEU A 110 1.73 -2.23 -14.54
N ALA A 111 1.52 -1.52 -15.65
CA ALA A 111 0.25 -1.48 -16.39
C ALA A 111 0.12 -2.62 -17.41
N VAL A 112 0.41 -3.85 -16.99
CA VAL A 112 0.37 -5.03 -17.85
C VAL A 112 -0.99 -5.70 -17.76
N TYR A 113 -1.62 -5.99 -18.92
CA TYR A 113 -2.94 -6.61 -18.99
C TYR A 113 -2.97 -8.03 -18.42
N HIS A 114 -2.13 -8.91 -18.97
CA HIS A 114 -2.04 -10.28 -18.46
C HIS A 114 -0.95 -10.41 -17.40
N GLY A 115 -1.37 -10.84 -16.21
CA GLY A 115 -0.46 -11.06 -15.10
C GLY A 115 0.03 -9.78 -14.40
N GLY A 116 -0.58 -8.62 -14.63
CA GLY A 116 -0.34 -7.39 -13.85
C GLY A 116 -0.84 -7.49 -12.42
N ILE A 117 -0.49 -6.52 -11.59
CA ILE A 117 -0.94 -6.42 -10.20
C ILE A 117 -2.45 -6.22 -10.19
N LYS A 118 -3.18 -7.17 -9.60
CA LYS A 118 -4.64 -7.07 -9.46
C LYS A 118 -4.97 -6.08 -8.35
N GLY A 119 -5.53 -4.95 -8.74
CA GLY A 119 -5.89 -3.92 -7.78
C GLY A 119 -5.62 -2.51 -8.28
N HIS A 120 -5.53 -1.61 -7.33
CA HIS A 120 -5.12 -0.24 -7.57
C HIS A 120 -3.62 -0.11 -7.31
N THR A 121 -2.91 0.53 -8.22
CA THR A 121 -1.51 0.90 -8.06
C THR A 121 -1.37 2.41 -8.25
N LEU A 122 -0.77 3.09 -7.28
CA LEU A 122 -0.41 4.49 -7.37
C LEU A 122 1.10 4.57 -7.61
N VAL A 123 1.48 5.26 -8.70
CA VAL A 123 2.88 5.50 -9.08
C VAL A 123 3.12 6.99 -9.15
N GLY A 124 4.05 7.49 -8.36
CA GLY A 124 4.40 8.92 -8.32
C GLY A 124 5.90 9.15 -8.58
N ASN A 125 6.26 10.35 -9.08
CA ASN A 125 7.64 10.77 -9.25
C ASN A 125 7.91 12.19 -8.70
N GLY A 126 7.08 12.67 -7.78
CA GLY A 126 7.17 14.02 -7.23
C GLY A 126 6.51 15.12 -8.09
N LYS A 127 6.29 14.89 -9.38
CA LYS A 127 5.62 15.82 -10.31
C LYS A 127 4.34 15.26 -10.89
N LYS A 128 4.33 13.98 -11.23
CA LYS A 128 3.20 13.29 -11.86
C LYS A 128 2.77 12.10 -11.00
N LEU A 129 1.45 11.93 -10.87
CA LEU A 129 0.85 10.73 -10.31
C LEU A 129 0.09 9.98 -11.40
N VAL A 130 0.29 8.68 -11.46
CA VAL A 130 -0.50 7.76 -12.28
C VAL A 130 -1.21 6.80 -11.34
N ALA A 131 -2.53 6.69 -11.51
CA ALA A 131 -3.35 5.66 -10.90
C ALA A 131 -3.65 4.57 -11.96
N ILE A 132 -3.35 3.33 -11.61
CA ILE A 132 -3.61 2.15 -12.43
C ILE A 132 -4.64 1.30 -11.70
N GLU A 133 -5.75 0.96 -12.37
CA GLU A 133 -6.70 -0.03 -11.90
C GLU A 133 -6.67 -1.24 -12.84
N ASN A 134 -6.34 -2.40 -12.31
CA ASN A 134 -6.21 -3.64 -13.06
C ASN A 134 -7.03 -4.76 -12.43
N THR A 135 -7.96 -5.31 -13.19
CA THR A 135 -8.82 -6.42 -12.76
C THR A 135 -8.32 -7.79 -13.21
N SER A 136 -7.35 -7.84 -14.11
CA SER A 136 -6.91 -9.02 -14.87
C SER A 136 -7.94 -9.62 -15.84
N ARG A 137 -9.14 -9.04 -15.93
CA ARG A 137 -10.20 -9.43 -16.86
C ARG A 137 -10.41 -8.41 -17.97
N THR A 138 -10.05 -7.16 -17.70
CA THR A 138 -10.14 -6.04 -18.61
C THR A 138 -8.75 -5.42 -18.81
N LYS A 139 -8.58 -4.61 -19.85
CA LYS A 139 -7.36 -3.82 -20.00
C LYS A 139 -7.19 -2.91 -18.79
N PRO A 140 -5.97 -2.72 -18.29
CA PRO A 140 -5.73 -1.79 -17.18
C PRO A 140 -6.21 -0.38 -17.54
N VAL A 141 -6.94 0.26 -16.66
CA VAL A 141 -7.24 1.69 -16.78
C VAL A 141 -6.10 2.47 -16.14
N ILE A 142 -5.53 3.38 -16.92
CA ILE A 142 -4.39 4.21 -16.53
C ILE A 142 -4.83 5.66 -16.57
N LYS A 143 -4.79 6.34 -15.43
CA LYS A 143 -5.17 7.76 -15.33
C LYS A 143 -4.06 8.59 -14.71
N VAL A 144 -3.68 9.66 -15.40
CA VAL A 144 -2.85 10.72 -14.83
C VAL A 144 -3.73 11.56 -13.91
N LYS A 145 -3.26 11.82 -12.69
CA LYS A 145 -4.00 12.55 -11.67
C LYS A 145 -3.27 13.84 -11.28
N ASP A 146 -4.04 14.90 -11.12
CA ASP A 146 -3.55 16.18 -10.63
C ASP A 146 -3.78 16.27 -9.12
N LEU A 147 -2.71 16.10 -8.35
CA LEU A 147 -2.76 16.15 -6.87
C LEU A 147 -2.83 17.57 -6.30
N ASN A 148 -2.68 18.63 -7.13
CA ASN A 148 -2.86 19.99 -6.67
C ASN A 148 -4.34 20.30 -6.41
N LYS A 149 -5.24 19.56 -7.05
CA LYS A 149 -6.68 19.71 -6.86
C LYS A 149 -7.18 18.98 -5.63
N GLU A 150 -6.84 17.70 -5.53
CA GLU A 150 -7.32 16.84 -4.42
C GLU A 150 -6.41 15.64 -4.20
N PRO A 151 -6.37 15.09 -2.97
CA PRO A 151 -5.71 13.82 -2.71
C PRO A 151 -6.43 12.67 -3.41
N ILE A 152 -5.69 11.62 -3.70
CA ILE A 152 -6.21 10.37 -4.26
C ILE A 152 -6.17 9.32 -3.19
N VAL A 153 -7.31 8.67 -2.94
CA VAL A 153 -7.43 7.50 -2.05
C VAL A 153 -7.96 6.32 -2.85
N ARG A 154 -7.43 5.13 -2.58
CA ARG A 154 -7.91 3.86 -3.13
C ARG A 154 -8.03 2.83 -2.01
N THR A 155 -9.10 2.07 -2.06
CA THR A 155 -9.39 0.96 -1.15
C THR A 155 -9.56 -0.35 -1.94
N ASN A 156 -10.60 -1.14 -1.69
CA ASN A 156 -10.73 -2.48 -2.26
C ASN A 156 -11.95 -2.66 -3.19
N HIS A 157 -12.66 -1.56 -3.53
CA HIS A 157 -13.72 -1.56 -4.53
C HIS A 157 -13.24 -0.91 -5.83
N GLY A 158 -13.84 -1.29 -6.96
CA GLY A 158 -13.51 -0.73 -8.26
C GLY A 158 -13.98 0.72 -8.38
N ILE A 159 -13.13 1.58 -8.92
CA ILE A 159 -13.42 2.99 -9.20
C ILE A 159 -13.66 3.19 -10.70
N GLU A 160 -12.77 2.69 -11.51
CA GLU A 160 -12.85 2.76 -12.97
C GLU A 160 -13.66 1.58 -13.54
N HIS A 161 -13.71 0.48 -12.77
CA HIS A 161 -14.51 -0.70 -13.00
C HIS A 161 -15.43 -0.97 -11.81
N PRO A 162 -16.55 -0.21 -11.65
CA PRO A 162 -17.43 -0.32 -10.48
C PRO A 162 -18.06 -1.70 -10.31
N GLU A 163 -18.10 -2.49 -11.38
CA GLU A 163 -18.56 -3.89 -11.39
C GLU A 163 -17.53 -4.86 -10.78
N GLN A 164 -16.32 -4.40 -10.47
CA GLN A 164 -15.25 -5.19 -9.88
C GLN A 164 -15.05 -4.85 -8.40
N GLY A 165 -14.42 -5.76 -7.69
CA GLY A 165 -14.19 -5.61 -6.26
C GLY A 165 -15.41 -6.02 -5.45
N TYR A 166 -15.58 -5.39 -4.28
CA TYR A 166 -16.77 -5.60 -3.47
C TYR A 166 -18.00 -4.99 -4.12
N GLN A 167 -18.96 -5.83 -4.47
CA GLN A 167 -20.16 -5.43 -5.22
C GLN A 167 -21.33 -5.05 -4.31
N GLN A 168 -21.46 -5.72 -3.16
CA GLN A 168 -22.63 -5.60 -2.29
C GLN A 168 -22.27 -5.83 -0.81
N GLY A 169 -23.19 -5.43 0.05
CA GLY A 169 -23.17 -5.73 1.47
C GLY A 169 -22.16 -4.92 2.27
N ASN A 170 -21.91 -5.38 3.48
CA ASN A 170 -21.10 -4.66 4.47
C ASN A 170 -19.64 -4.47 4.05
N ASP A 171 -19.09 -5.31 3.19
CA ASP A 171 -17.69 -5.19 2.77
C ASP A 171 -17.51 -4.06 1.74
N LYS A 172 -18.48 -3.91 0.81
CA LYS A 172 -18.51 -2.75 -0.08
C LYS A 172 -18.68 -1.46 0.72
N LEU A 173 -19.66 -1.40 1.61
CA LEU A 173 -19.88 -0.24 2.47
C LEU A 173 -18.63 0.09 3.31
N SER A 174 -17.96 -0.91 3.88
CA SER A 174 -16.71 -0.70 4.62
C SER A 174 -15.63 -0.10 3.73
N SER A 175 -15.47 -0.61 2.51
CA SER A 175 -14.46 -0.10 1.58
C SER A 175 -14.72 1.35 1.16
N GLU A 176 -15.99 1.69 0.87
CA GLU A 176 -16.42 3.04 0.50
C GLU A 176 -16.29 4.03 1.65
N LEU A 177 -16.79 3.69 2.85
CA LEU A 177 -16.68 4.55 4.04
C LEU A 177 -15.23 4.80 4.42
N ARG A 178 -14.37 3.78 4.34
CA ARG A 178 -12.94 3.94 4.61
C ARG A 178 -12.27 4.86 3.58
N MET A 179 -12.69 4.82 2.33
CA MET A 179 -12.19 5.75 1.32
C MET A 179 -12.57 7.19 1.64
N VAL A 180 -13.85 7.46 1.95
CA VAL A 180 -14.34 8.80 2.32
C VAL A 180 -13.63 9.32 3.57
N ASN A 181 -13.53 8.49 4.60
CA ASN A 181 -12.87 8.87 5.85
C ASN A 181 -11.36 9.14 5.64
N ALA A 182 -10.70 8.32 4.82
CA ALA A 182 -9.30 8.55 4.50
C ALA A 182 -9.10 9.85 3.70
N LEU A 183 -10.02 10.19 2.79
CA LEU A 183 -10.03 11.48 2.11
C LEU A 183 -10.14 12.63 3.11
N ASN A 184 -11.12 12.57 4.02
CA ASN A 184 -11.36 13.62 5.02
C ASN A 184 -10.13 13.83 5.92
N VAL A 185 -9.59 12.75 6.49
CA VAL A 185 -8.38 12.84 7.34
C VAL A 185 -7.19 13.35 6.54
N THR A 186 -7.06 12.92 5.27
CA THR A 186 -5.98 13.35 4.40
C THR A 186 -6.09 14.85 4.10
N HIS A 187 -7.28 15.39 3.84
CA HIS A 187 -7.50 16.81 3.63
C HIS A 187 -7.11 17.64 4.86
N GLN A 188 -7.50 17.20 6.05
CA GLN A 188 -7.25 17.89 7.32
C GLN A 188 -5.79 17.81 7.79
N THR A 189 -5.00 16.88 7.23
CA THR A 189 -3.60 16.71 7.64
C THR A 189 -2.71 17.72 6.93
N GLY A 190 -2.03 18.58 7.69
CA GLY A 190 -1.12 19.61 7.18
C GLY A 190 0.32 19.14 6.98
N ASP A 191 0.81 18.21 7.82
CA ASP A 191 2.15 17.62 7.72
C ASP A 191 2.06 16.14 7.35
N TRP A 192 2.80 15.74 6.33
CA TRP A 192 2.80 14.36 5.84
C TRP A 192 3.23 13.31 6.88
N ARG A 193 4.07 13.69 7.84
CA ARG A 193 4.50 12.80 8.93
C ARG A 193 3.37 12.42 9.87
N ASN A 194 2.34 13.28 9.93
CA ASN A 194 1.15 13.07 10.74
C ASN A 194 0.04 12.30 10.01
N LEU A 195 0.16 12.05 8.70
CA LEU A 195 -0.90 11.41 7.91
C LEU A 195 -1.30 10.05 8.50
N LEU A 196 -0.34 9.16 8.67
CA LEU A 196 -0.62 7.82 9.19
C LEU A 196 -0.90 7.80 10.70
N PRO A 197 -0.21 8.59 11.55
CA PRO A 197 -0.66 8.79 12.93
C PRO A 197 -2.11 9.30 13.06
N ASN A 198 -2.57 10.18 12.16
CA ASN A 198 -3.95 10.63 12.15
C ASN A 198 -4.90 9.50 11.71
N PHE A 199 -4.52 8.68 10.72
CA PHE A 199 -5.26 7.46 10.39
C PHE A 199 -5.35 6.52 11.60
N TYR A 200 -4.26 6.35 12.33
CA TYR A 200 -4.21 5.49 13.50
C TYR A 200 -5.14 5.97 14.63
N ARG A 201 -5.34 7.28 14.78
CA ARG A 201 -6.23 7.89 15.79
C ARG A 201 -7.68 7.92 15.34
N HIS A 202 -7.97 7.83 14.06
CA HIS A 202 -9.33 7.95 13.52
C HIS A 202 -10.22 6.80 13.99
N ARG A 203 -11.44 7.13 14.40
CA ARG A 203 -12.47 6.19 14.87
C ARG A 203 -13.79 6.47 14.16
N GLN A 204 -14.57 5.42 14.00
CA GLN A 204 -15.90 5.47 13.44
C GLN A 204 -16.93 5.01 14.46
N ASP A 205 -18.03 5.76 14.60
CA ASP A 205 -19.15 5.39 15.47
C ASP A 205 -19.81 4.07 15.04
N LYS A 206 -19.69 3.72 13.75
CA LYS A 206 -20.18 2.45 13.20
C LYS A 206 -19.36 1.23 13.61
N GLY A 207 -18.27 1.42 14.34
CA GLY A 207 -17.41 0.35 14.87
C GLY A 207 -16.15 0.07 14.09
N PRO A 208 -15.29 -0.82 14.64
CA PRO A 208 -13.89 -1.01 14.20
C PRO A 208 -13.72 -1.48 12.76
N LYS A 209 -14.73 -2.10 12.16
CA LYS A 209 -14.70 -2.53 10.75
C LYS A 209 -14.54 -1.35 9.80
N TYR A 210 -15.02 -0.17 10.18
CA TYR A 210 -15.05 1.03 9.36
C TYR A 210 -13.92 2.01 9.68
N ASP A 211 -13.12 1.72 10.70
CA ASP A 211 -11.94 2.51 11.05
C ASP A 211 -10.88 2.45 9.95
N LEU A 212 -10.09 3.51 9.86
CA LEU A 212 -8.95 3.55 8.95
C LEU A 212 -7.87 2.55 9.35
N VAL A 213 -7.65 2.38 10.66
CA VAL A 213 -6.78 1.33 11.22
C VAL A 213 -7.67 0.29 11.88
N ARG A 214 -7.72 -0.88 11.29
CA ARG A 214 -8.58 -1.97 11.75
C ARG A 214 -8.01 -2.69 12.95
N ALA A 215 -8.89 -3.07 13.86
CA ALA A 215 -8.61 -3.91 15.02
C ALA A 215 -9.74 -4.94 15.19
N GLN A 216 -9.80 -5.93 14.32
CA GLN A 216 -10.85 -6.98 14.35
C GLN A 216 -10.24 -8.36 14.48
N ASN A 217 -10.98 -9.32 15.05
CA ASN A 217 -10.53 -10.71 15.28
C ASN A 217 -10.05 -11.45 14.03
N LYS A 218 -10.50 -11.03 12.83
CA LYS A 218 -10.16 -11.72 11.56
C LYS A 218 -9.42 -10.84 10.56
N LEU A 219 -9.33 -9.54 10.79
CA LEU A 219 -8.68 -8.61 9.87
C LEU A 219 -8.22 -7.36 10.62
N TRP A 220 -6.92 -7.10 10.62
CA TRP A 220 -6.31 -5.97 11.35
C TRP A 220 -5.27 -5.26 10.51
N THR A 221 -5.02 -4.00 10.82
CA THR A 221 -3.90 -3.27 10.26
C THR A 221 -2.61 -3.75 10.91
N SER A 222 -1.73 -4.32 10.10
CA SER A 222 -0.43 -4.84 10.56
C SER A 222 0.65 -3.77 10.56
N SER A 223 0.65 -2.92 9.54
CA SER A 223 1.64 -1.88 9.35
C SER A 223 1.11 -0.76 8.46
N GLN A 224 1.79 0.37 8.51
CA GLN A 224 1.53 1.50 7.64
C GLN A 224 2.86 2.00 7.07
N VAL A 225 2.86 2.47 5.83
CA VAL A 225 4.04 3.05 5.19
C VAL A 225 3.70 4.40 4.60
N VAL A 226 4.59 5.37 4.76
CA VAL A 226 4.54 6.66 4.08
C VAL A 226 5.87 6.96 3.42
N MET A 227 5.82 7.48 2.20
CA MET A 227 6.98 7.80 1.39
C MET A 227 6.87 9.25 0.91
N ASN A 228 7.84 10.08 1.26
CA ASN A 228 8.01 11.41 0.68
C ASN A 228 8.99 11.29 -0.50
N LEU A 229 8.48 11.45 -1.71
CA LEU A 229 9.24 11.17 -2.93
C LEU A 229 10.34 12.20 -3.20
N LYS A 230 10.14 13.46 -2.80
CA LYS A 230 11.12 14.53 -2.95
C LYS A 230 12.23 14.43 -1.91
N GLN A 231 11.87 14.19 -0.65
CA GLN A 231 12.84 14.00 0.44
C GLN A 231 13.52 12.63 0.38
N LYS A 232 13.00 11.70 -0.44
CA LYS A 232 13.51 10.33 -0.58
C LYS A 232 13.54 9.59 0.76
N GLU A 233 12.47 9.78 1.55
CA GLU A 233 12.32 9.22 2.87
C GLU A 233 11.14 8.23 2.91
N ILE A 234 11.36 7.06 3.53
CA ILE A 234 10.35 6.06 3.84
C ILE A 234 10.21 5.95 5.34
N ILE A 235 8.97 5.98 5.85
CA ILE A 235 8.67 5.67 7.25
C ILE A 235 7.73 4.47 7.30
N LEU A 236 8.18 3.40 7.96
CA LEU A 236 7.38 2.21 8.23
C LEU A 236 6.91 2.26 9.69
N TYR A 237 5.59 2.29 9.88
CA TYR A 237 4.96 2.19 11.20
C TYR A 237 4.52 0.75 11.43
N LEU A 238 4.94 0.16 12.54
CA LEU A 238 4.56 -1.19 12.96
C LEU A 238 3.46 -1.12 14.01
N VAL A 239 2.38 -1.87 13.80
CA VAL A 239 1.31 -2.02 14.79
C VAL A 239 1.70 -3.12 15.77
N PRO A 240 1.78 -2.85 17.09
CA PRO A 240 2.19 -3.81 18.08
C PRO A 240 1.34 -5.08 18.05
N GLY A 241 1.97 -6.24 18.16
CA GLY A 241 1.29 -7.55 18.14
C GLY A 241 0.82 -8.04 16.76
N GLN A 242 0.68 -7.13 15.78
CA GLN A 242 0.05 -7.44 14.49
C GLN A 242 1.05 -7.69 13.34
N VAL A 243 2.35 -7.51 13.59
CA VAL A 243 3.42 -7.68 12.60
C VAL A 243 4.70 -8.17 13.27
N LYS A 244 5.50 -8.95 12.53
CA LYS A 244 6.88 -9.27 12.89
C LYS A 244 7.82 -8.53 11.95
N PHE A 245 8.59 -7.59 12.48
CA PHE A 245 9.68 -6.97 11.72
C PHE A 245 10.92 -7.88 11.81
N VAL A 246 11.41 -8.37 10.68
CA VAL A 246 12.50 -9.34 10.63
C VAL A 246 13.85 -8.71 10.27
N GLY A 247 13.87 -7.40 10.05
CA GLY A 247 15.13 -6.67 9.91
C GLY A 247 15.27 -5.89 8.59
N VAL A 248 16.48 -5.45 8.37
CA VAL A 248 16.91 -4.71 7.17
C VAL A 248 17.94 -5.56 6.43
N GLU A 249 17.69 -5.77 5.15
CA GLU A 249 18.67 -6.37 4.23
C GLU A 249 19.30 -5.25 3.41
N ASN A 250 20.60 -5.13 3.50
CA ASN A 250 21.35 -4.06 2.85
C ASN A 250 22.31 -4.66 1.81
N ASN A 251 21.89 -4.64 0.55
CA ASN A 251 22.64 -5.18 -0.59
C ASN A 251 23.40 -4.08 -1.35
N LEU A 252 23.65 -2.94 -0.69
CA LEU A 252 24.41 -1.85 -1.31
C LEU A 252 25.88 -2.25 -1.46
N PRO A 253 26.53 -1.90 -2.58
CA PRO A 253 27.95 -2.15 -2.78
C PRO A 253 28.80 -1.49 -1.70
N LYS A 254 29.94 -2.10 -1.37
CA LYS A 254 30.89 -1.53 -0.40
C LYS A 254 31.28 -0.10 -0.81
N GLY A 255 31.17 0.84 0.13
CA GLY A 255 31.46 2.27 -0.10
C GLY A 255 30.34 3.06 -0.79
N TYR A 256 29.22 2.43 -1.15
CA TYR A 256 28.08 3.15 -1.71
C TYR A 256 27.46 4.11 -0.67
N LYS A 257 27.28 5.37 -1.07
CA LYS A 257 26.60 6.38 -0.23
C LYS A 257 25.11 6.36 -0.51
N PRO A 258 24.28 5.89 0.45
CA PRO A 258 22.84 5.80 0.23
C PRO A 258 22.19 7.16 -0.03
N LYS A 259 21.31 7.20 -1.02
CA LYS A 259 20.50 8.39 -1.41
C LYS A 259 19.08 8.33 -0.87
N LEU A 260 18.64 7.14 -0.47
CA LEU A 260 17.35 6.92 0.18
C LEU A 260 17.53 6.79 1.69
N SER A 261 16.59 7.32 2.46
CA SER A 261 16.52 7.14 3.91
C SER A 261 15.27 6.37 4.29
N PHE A 262 15.34 5.66 5.42
CA PHE A 262 14.16 5.02 5.99
C PHE A 262 14.19 5.08 7.53
N ARG A 263 13.01 5.03 8.12
CA ARG A 263 12.80 4.89 9.55
C ARG A 263 11.77 3.80 9.84
N VAL A 264 11.97 3.07 10.92
CA VAL A 264 11.01 2.09 11.44
C VAL A 264 10.53 2.60 12.79
N LEU A 265 9.24 2.84 12.91
CA LEU A 265 8.60 3.34 14.11
C LEU A 265 7.56 2.30 14.59
N LYS A 266 7.30 2.28 15.90
CA LYS A 266 6.27 1.44 16.50
C LYS A 266 5.25 2.32 17.18
N TYR A 267 3.96 2.02 17.01
CA TYR A 267 2.93 2.63 17.84
C TYR A 267 3.05 2.13 19.29
N SER A 268 2.78 3.00 20.24
CA SER A 268 2.94 2.70 21.68
C SER A 268 1.83 1.79 22.22
N LYS A 269 0.69 1.71 21.57
CA LYS A 269 -0.49 0.94 22.01
C LYS A 269 -1.06 0.14 20.84
N ASN A 270 -1.68 -1.03 21.15
CA ASN A 270 -2.48 -1.76 20.19
C ASN A 270 -3.77 -0.97 19.91
N PRO A 271 -4.28 -0.93 18.66
CA PRO A 271 -5.58 -0.36 18.35
C PRO A 271 -6.72 -0.92 19.19
N GLU A 272 -6.67 -2.20 19.57
CA GLU A 272 -7.66 -2.88 20.42
C GLU A 272 -7.76 -2.26 21.82
N ASP A 273 -6.66 -1.79 22.39
CA ASP A 273 -6.64 -1.18 23.74
C ASP A 273 -7.43 0.14 23.82
N LYS A 274 -7.84 0.68 22.69
CA LYS A 274 -8.58 1.94 22.59
C LYS A 274 -10.10 1.76 22.67
N TYR A 275 -10.60 0.54 22.49
CA TYR A 275 -12.02 0.25 22.56
C TYR A 275 -12.48 -0.16 23.97
N GLY A 276 -11.69 0.11 25.03
CA GLY A 276 -12.01 -0.17 26.41
C GLY A 276 -12.47 -1.63 26.55
N GLY A 277 -11.55 -2.51 26.84
CA GLY A 277 -11.87 -3.92 26.95
C GLY A 277 -12.95 -4.17 28.00
N ASN A 278 -14.17 -4.34 27.60
CA ASN A 278 -15.12 -5.17 28.33
C ASN A 278 -14.65 -6.62 28.13
N LYS A 279 -13.69 -7.01 28.96
CA LYS A 279 -13.46 -8.42 29.26
C LYS A 279 -14.60 -8.86 30.16
N SER A 280 -15.68 -9.32 29.56
CA SER A 280 -16.63 -10.18 30.25
C SER A 280 -16.15 -11.61 30.15
#